data_5e5eabdf08bce698f08efd4589dd74a0
#
_entry.id   5e5eabdf08bce698f08efd4589dd74a0
#
_cell.length_a   1.000
_cell.length_b   1.000
_cell.length_c   1.000
_cell.angle_alpha   90.00
_cell.angle_beta   90.00
_cell.angle_gamma   90.00
#
_symmetry.space_group_name_H-M   'P 1'
#
loop_
_entity.id
_entity.type
_entity.pdbx_description
1 polymer ?
#
loop_
_entity_poly.entity_id
_entity_poly.type
_entity_poly.pdbx_seq_one_letter_code
_entity_poly.pdbx_strand_id
1 'polypeptide(L)'
;DAWEREGYNVRGASLSGIAAENLEAGSGITSRTIASLEYQWKHGREQLSDCDVLVIDEAGLTGTRQMERVLSAARDAGAKVVLVGDPEQLQAIEAGAAFRSLAEAHGAVEITEIRRQRDDWQRGATRALATGRTGEAIHAYGENGMVHGAETREDARAELVEGWDQARTNDPAKSRIILTHTNAEVRDLNIAARDKLRDGGELGGDVDVKTERGERQFASGDRMMF
;
A
#
# COMPACT_ATOMS: atom_id res chain seq x y z
N ASP A 1 14.30 -18.14 4.66
CA ASP A 1 14.88 -19.48 4.40
C ASP A 1 16.42 -19.54 4.62
N ALA A 2 17.24 -18.64 4.05
CA ALA A 2 18.71 -18.72 4.24
C ALA A 2 19.11 -18.44 5.69
N TRP A 3 18.61 -17.36 6.28
CA TRP A 3 18.90 -17.03 7.67
C TRP A 3 18.33 -18.04 8.67
N GLU A 4 17.13 -18.56 8.41
CA GLU A 4 16.51 -19.59 9.27
C GLU A 4 17.34 -20.89 9.28
N ARG A 5 17.93 -21.27 8.13
CA ARG A 5 18.87 -22.41 8.06
C ARG A 5 20.14 -22.20 8.87
N GLU A 6 20.56 -20.95 9.02
CA GLU A 6 21.72 -20.55 9.86
C GLU A 6 21.32 -20.32 11.34
N GLY A 7 20.05 -20.61 11.70
CA GLY A 7 19.56 -20.53 13.08
C GLY A 7 19.03 -19.16 13.50
N TYR A 8 18.88 -18.21 12.56
CA TYR A 8 18.27 -16.92 12.87
C TYR A 8 16.73 -17.01 12.87
N ASN A 9 16.10 -16.24 13.74
CA ASN A 9 14.67 -16.02 13.76
C ASN A 9 14.35 -14.77 12.92
N VAL A 10 13.63 -14.96 11.81
CA VAL A 10 13.28 -13.85 10.89
C VAL A 10 11.91 -13.30 11.24
N ARG A 11 11.83 -12.00 11.49
CA ARG A 11 10.61 -11.28 11.85
C ARG A 11 10.34 -10.16 10.85
N GLY A 12 9.08 -10.00 10.45
CA GLY A 12 8.64 -8.93 9.56
C GLY A 12 8.06 -7.73 10.31
N ALA A 13 8.28 -6.56 9.78
CA ALA A 13 7.69 -5.32 10.25
C ALA A 13 7.20 -4.45 9.09
N SER A 14 6.08 -3.77 9.26
CA SER A 14 5.59 -2.78 8.29
C SER A 14 4.85 -1.65 9.00
N LEU A 15 4.57 -0.56 8.27
CA LEU A 15 3.91 0.62 8.85
C LEU A 15 2.42 0.39 9.15
N SER A 16 1.73 -0.41 8.35
CA SER A 16 0.29 -0.68 8.50
C SER A 16 -0.01 -2.17 8.71
N GLY A 17 -1.19 -2.47 9.31
CA GLY A 17 -1.64 -3.84 9.52
C GLY A 17 -1.77 -4.61 8.21
N ILE A 18 -2.40 -4.00 7.20
CA ILE A 18 -2.57 -4.62 5.87
C ILE A 18 -1.21 -4.94 5.23
N ALA A 19 -0.24 -4.04 5.34
CA ALA A 19 1.09 -4.28 4.80
C ALA A 19 1.83 -5.40 5.55
N ALA A 20 1.68 -5.48 6.89
CA ALA A 20 2.23 -6.57 7.68
C ALA A 20 1.60 -7.92 7.32
N GLU A 21 0.28 -7.98 7.16
CA GLU A 21 -0.44 -9.19 6.71
C GLU A 21 0.00 -9.62 5.30
N ASN A 22 0.19 -8.67 4.38
CA ASN A 22 0.67 -8.96 3.02
C ASN A 22 2.12 -9.47 3.04
N LEU A 23 2.99 -8.90 3.88
CA LEU A 23 4.36 -9.37 4.07
C LEU A 23 4.38 -10.80 4.59
N GLU A 24 3.57 -11.10 5.61
CA GLU A 24 3.44 -12.46 6.16
C GLU A 24 2.90 -13.45 5.13
N ALA A 25 1.79 -13.11 4.46
CA ALA A 25 1.18 -13.96 3.44
C ALA A 25 2.11 -14.23 2.24
N GLY A 26 2.90 -13.23 1.83
CA GLY A 26 3.79 -13.33 0.67
C GLY A 26 5.13 -14.01 0.96
N SER A 27 5.63 -13.87 2.18
CA SER A 27 6.98 -14.35 2.55
C SER A 27 6.98 -15.54 3.51
N GLY A 28 5.89 -15.78 4.24
CA GLY A 28 5.82 -16.73 5.35
C GLY A 28 6.51 -16.25 6.63
N ILE A 29 6.99 -15.00 6.67
CA ILE A 29 7.67 -14.41 7.82
C ILE A 29 6.61 -13.82 8.75
N THR A 30 6.56 -14.25 10.01
CA THR A 30 5.64 -13.67 11.00
C THR A 30 5.86 -12.16 11.10
N SER A 31 4.81 -11.39 10.83
CA SER A 31 4.91 -9.95 10.61
C SER A 31 3.93 -9.16 11.48
N ARG A 32 4.38 -7.99 11.94
CA ARG A 32 3.57 -7.05 12.74
C ARG A 32 3.76 -5.62 12.26
N THR A 33 2.90 -4.71 12.73
CA THR A 33 3.18 -3.28 12.55
C THR A 33 4.35 -2.85 13.44
N ILE A 34 5.14 -1.88 12.97
CA ILE A 34 6.23 -1.29 13.76
C ILE A 34 5.70 -0.78 15.10
N ALA A 35 4.54 -0.12 15.11
CA ALA A 35 3.91 0.38 16.33
C ALA A 35 3.58 -0.76 17.33
N SER A 36 3.13 -1.91 16.83
CA SER A 36 2.88 -3.09 17.67
C SER A 36 4.17 -3.63 18.28
N LEU A 37 5.24 -3.71 17.50
CA LEU A 37 6.55 -4.14 18.00
C LEU A 37 7.10 -3.18 19.07
N GLU A 38 7.07 -1.87 18.82
CA GLU A 38 7.48 -0.85 19.79
C GLU A 38 6.70 -0.97 21.10
N TYR A 39 5.37 -1.22 21.01
CA TYR A 39 4.53 -1.43 22.18
C TYR A 39 4.95 -2.69 22.96
N GLN A 40 5.20 -3.82 22.30
CA GLN A 40 5.65 -5.05 22.94
C GLN A 40 7.01 -4.87 23.61
N TRP A 41 7.97 -4.26 22.92
CA TRP A 41 9.31 -3.98 23.47
C TRP A 41 9.25 -3.10 24.73
N LYS A 42 8.42 -2.04 24.70
CA LYS A 42 8.21 -1.18 25.87
C LYS A 42 7.68 -1.92 27.10
N HIS A 43 6.94 -3.02 26.88
CA HIS A 43 6.40 -3.84 27.95
C HIS A 43 7.25 -5.08 28.26
N GLY A 44 8.49 -5.13 27.78
CA GLY A 44 9.42 -6.23 28.00
C GLY A 44 9.04 -7.53 27.32
N ARG A 45 8.17 -7.46 26.28
CA ARG A 45 7.71 -8.61 25.51
C ARG A 45 8.34 -8.62 24.13
N GLU A 46 8.47 -9.82 23.55
CA GLU A 46 8.96 -10.01 22.17
C GLU A 46 10.25 -9.22 21.86
N GLN A 47 11.14 -9.08 22.85
CA GLN A 47 12.42 -8.39 22.67
C GLN A 47 13.22 -9.00 21.52
N LEU A 48 13.99 -8.17 20.85
CA LEU A 48 14.98 -8.62 19.87
C LEU A 48 16.18 -9.23 20.58
N SER A 49 16.87 -10.10 19.86
CA SER A 49 18.13 -10.72 20.29
C SER A 49 19.14 -10.71 19.11
N ASP A 50 20.38 -11.11 19.38
CA ASP A 50 21.43 -11.27 18.38
C ASP A 50 21.15 -12.39 17.36
N CYS A 51 20.20 -13.27 17.68
CA CYS A 51 19.71 -14.31 16.76
C CYS A 51 18.51 -13.84 15.90
N ASP A 52 18.08 -12.59 16.00
CA ASP A 52 16.96 -12.07 15.21
C ASP A 52 17.44 -11.32 13.94
N VAL A 53 16.64 -11.48 12.87
CA VAL A 53 16.70 -10.66 11.67
C VAL A 53 15.36 -9.94 11.52
N LEU A 54 15.37 -8.62 11.67
CA LEU A 54 14.17 -7.77 11.51
C LEU A 54 14.12 -7.25 10.08
N VAL A 55 13.12 -7.68 9.32
CA VAL A 55 12.85 -7.22 7.96
C VAL A 55 11.79 -6.13 8.02
N ILE A 56 12.10 -4.92 7.60
CA ILE A 56 11.16 -3.79 7.54
C ILE A 56 10.78 -3.56 6.08
N ASP A 57 9.51 -3.84 5.77
CA ASP A 57 8.95 -3.60 4.44
C ASP A 57 8.36 -2.20 4.32
N GLU A 58 8.38 -1.63 3.11
CA GLU A 58 8.00 -0.24 2.81
C GLU A 58 8.76 0.76 3.72
N ALA A 59 10.05 0.51 3.94
CA ALA A 59 10.88 1.29 4.86
C ALA A 59 10.98 2.78 4.49
N GLY A 60 10.77 3.12 3.20
CA GLY A 60 10.70 4.51 2.71
C GLY A 60 9.56 5.32 3.30
N LEU A 61 8.47 4.67 3.74
CA LEU A 61 7.32 5.30 4.38
C LEU A 61 7.50 5.52 5.89
N THR A 62 8.55 4.93 6.49
CA THR A 62 8.80 5.03 7.93
C THR A 62 9.45 6.38 8.27
N GLY A 63 8.82 7.16 9.15
CA GLY A 63 9.37 8.44 9.61
C GLY A 63 10.71 8.28 10.31
N THR A 64 11.59 9.30 10.21
CA THR A 64 12.96 9.24 10.74
C THR A 64 13.01 8.90 12.23
N ARG A 65 12.11 9.47 13.04
CA ARG A 65 12.07 9.19 14.49
C ARG A 65 11.68 7.76 14.79
N GLN A 66 10.77 7.19 14.02
CA GLN A 66 10.38 5.80 14.20
C GLN A 66 11.49 4.85 13.73
N MET A 67 12.10 5.14 12.58
CA MET A 67 13.26 4.39 12.09
C MET A 67 14.41 4.40 13.11
N GLU A 68 14.71 5.56 13.70
CA GLU A 68 15.74 5.70 14.73
C GLU A 68 15.44 4.79 15.94
N ARG A 69 14.22 4.79 16.47
CA ARG A 69 13.87 3.94 17.63
C ARG A 69 14.03 2.46 17.31
N VAL A 70 13.57 2.03 16.12
CA VAL A 70 13.67 0.63 15.70
C VAL A 70 15.13 0.21 15.51
N LEU A 71 15.93 1.03 14.84
CA LEU A 71 17.35 0.75 14.63
C LEU A 71 18.14 0.75 15.95
N SER A 72 17.81 1.64 16.88
CA SER A 72 18.41 1.65 18.22
C SER A 72 18.07 0.39 18.99
N ALA A 73 16.80 -0.05 18.98
CA ALA A 73 16.40 -1.30 19.62
C ALA A 73 17.12 -2.52 19.02
N ALA A 74 17.24 -2.58 17.70
CA ALA A 74 17.96 -3.65 17.01
C ALA A 74 19.45 -3.64 17.35
N ARG A 75 20.09 -2.48 17.35
CA ARG A 75 21.52 -2.31 17.72
C ARG A 75 21.75 -2.78 19.16
N ASP A 76 20.92 -2.34 20.10
CA ASP A 76 21.08 -2.65 21.52
C ASP A 76 20.89 -4.15 21.80
N ALA A 77 20.08 -4.82 20.97
CA ALA A 77 19.88 -6.27 21.00
C ALA A 77 20.92 -7.08 20.18
N GLY A 78 21.76 -6.44 19.37
CA GLY A 78 22.64 -7.13 18.42
C GLY A 78 21.93 -7.75 17.22
N ALA A 79 20.66 -7.42 16.98
CA ALA A 79 19.86 -7.96 15.89
C ALA A 79 20.29 -7.40 14.54
N LYS A 80 20.11 -8.21 13.49
CA LYS A 80 20.27 -7.76 12.10
C LYS A 80 19.03 -7.02 11.63
N VAL A 81 19.21 -6.01 10.78
CA VAL A 81 18.08 -5.29 10.15
C VAL A 81 18.23 -5.33 8.64
N VAL A 82 17.11 -5.63 7.98
CA VAL A 82 16.98 -5.56 6.52
C VAL A 82 15.89 -4.56 6.20
N LEU A 83 16.23 -3.50 5.51
CA LEU A 83 15.28 -2.48 5.04
C LEU A 83 14.92 -2.78 3.59
N VAL A 84 13.64 -2.96 3.33
CA VAL A 84 13.08 -3.16 1.99
C VAL A 84 12.19 -1.97 1.66
N GLY A 85 12.34 -1.39 0.49
CA GLY A 85 11.55 -0.24 0.08
C GLY A 85 12.06 0.37 -1.22
N ASP A 86 11.35 1.37 -1.69
CA ASP A 86 11.69 2.13 -2.87
C ASP A 86 12.00 3.58 -2.46
N PRO A 87 13.24 4.07 -2.66
CA PRO A 87 13.62 5.42 -2.27
C PRO A 87 12.97 6.51 -3.13
N GLU A 88 12.41 6.15 -4.30
CA GLU A 88 11.74 7.08 -5.22
C GLU A 88 10.23 7.18 -5.01
N GLN A 89 9.65 6.28 -4.20
CA GLN A 89 8.23 6.36 -3.84
C GLN A 89 7.96 7.52 -2.86
N LEU A 90 6.66 7.77 -2.60
CA LEU A 90 6.23 8.78 -1.64
C LEU A 90 6.97 8.61 -0.31
N GLN A 91 7.61 9.69 0.14
CA GLN A 91 8.33 9.69 1.41
C GLN A 91 7.36 9.83 2.58
N ALA A 92 7.83 9.46 3.76
CA ALA A 92 7.09 9.61 5.01
C ALA A 92 6.55 11.04 5.17
N ILE A 93 5.31 11.15 5.63
CA ILE A 93 4.67 12.45 5.95
C ILE A 93 5.44 13.14 7.10
N GLU A 94 6.02 12.38 8.02
CA GLU A 94 6.93 12.87 9.04
C GLU A 94 8.34 13.08 8.47
N ALA A 95 8.94 14.22 8.83
CA ALA A 95 10.21 14.70 8.28
C ALA A 95 11.32 13.65 8.26
N GLY A 96 11.95 13.51 7.10
CA GLY A 96 13.24 12.86 6.92
C GLY A 96 13.23 11.67 5.95
N ALA A 97 14.22 11.63 5.09
CA ALA A 97 14.48 10.55 4.14
C ALA A 97 15.44 9.50 4.76
N ALA A 98 15.12 8.98 5.95
CA ALA A 98 16.02 8.07 6.66
C ALA A 98 16.41 6.87 5.81
N PHE A 99 15.45 6.23 5.11
CA PHE A 99 15.73 5.08 4.25
C PHE A 99 16.69 5.42 3.12
N ARG A 100 16.47 6.55 2.42
CA ARG A 100 17.36 7.03 1.35
C ARG A 100 18.76 7.31 1.89
N SER A 101 18.87 8.05 3.00
CA SER A 101 20.15 8.37 3.61
C SER A 101 20.92 7.12 4.05
N LEU A 102 20.23 6.11 4.56
CA LEU A 102 20.84 4.82 4.92
C LEU A 102 21.32 4.07 3.68
N ALA A 103 20.53 4.04 2.61
CA ALA A 103 20.90 3.42 1.35
C ALA A 103 22.14 4.11 0.72
N GLU A 104 22.19 5.45 0.75
CA GLU A 104 23.32 6.22 0.28
C GLU A 104 24.60 5.98 1.13
N ALA A 105 24.46 5.91 2.45
CA ALA A 105 25.60 5.74 3.38
C ALA A 105 26.16 4.32 3.39
N HIS A 106 25.31 3.31 3.25
CA HIS A 106 25.69 1.89 3.43
C HIS A 106 25.64 1.06 2.14
N GLY A 107 25.16 1.65 1.06
CA GLY A 107 24.84 0.94 -0.18
C GLY A 107 23.52 0.19 -0.09
N ALA A 108 23.01 -0.20 -1.25
CA ALA A 108 21.78 -1.00 -1.39
C ALA A 108 21.92 -1.98 -2.55
N VAL A 109 21.15 -3.07 -2.48
CA VAL A 109 20.98 -3.98 -3.61
C VAL A 109 19.63 -3.66 -4.26
N GLU A 110 19.65 -3.32 -5.55
CA GLU A 110 18.47 -2.98 -6.30
C GLU A 110 17.87 -4.22 -6.97
N ILE A 111 16.56 -4.43 -6.79
CA ILE A 111 15.78 -5.44 -7.50
C ILE A 111 15.11 -4.76 -8.69
N THR A 112 15.69 -4.89 -9.87
CA THR A 112 15.24 -4.20 -11.09
C THR A 112 14.15 -4.93 -11.86
N GLU A 113 13.90 -6.21 -11.55
CA GLU A 113 12.91 -7.01 -12.27
C GLU A 113 11.47 -6.67 -11.85
N ILE A 114 10.70 -6.12 -12.78
CA ILE A 114 9.28 -5.81 -12.57
C ILE A 114 8.44 -7.07 -12.88
N ARG A 115 7.85 -7.68 -11.85
CA ARG A 115 7.04 -8.91 -11.96
C ARG A 115 5.53 -8.68 -11.89
N ARG A 116 5.09 -7.51 -11.39
CA ARG A 116 3.66 -7.19 -11.26
C ARG A 116 2.97 -7.00 -12.61
N GLN A 117 3.66 -6.41 -13.58
CA GLN A 117 3.17 -6.22 -14.93
C GLN A 117 3.58 -7.42 -15.82
N ARG A 118 2.60 -7.95 -16.55
CA ARG A 118 2.82 -9.10 -17.47
C ARG A 118 3.32 -8.66 -18.81
N ASP A 119 2.81 -7.54 -19.33
CA ASP A 119 3.12 -7.03 -20.65
C ASP A 119 4.38 -6.17 -20.65
N ASP A 120 5.19 -6.31 -21.69
CA ASP A 120 6.46 -5.57 -21.83
C ASP A 120 6.26 -4.06 -21.89
N TRP A 121 5.21 -3.60 -22.56
CA TRP A 121 4.88 -2.19 -22.63
C TRP A 121 4.52 -1.61 -21.27
N GLN A 122 3.79 -2.35 -20.42
CA GLN A 122 3.46 -1.93 -19.07
C GLN A 122 4.72 -1.85 -18.17
N ARG A 123 5.64 -2.81 -18.31
CA ARG A 123 6.94 -2.75 -17.62
C ARG A 123 7.75 -1.55 -18.08
N GLY A 124 7.72 -1.26 -19.38
CA GLY A 124 8.34 -0.06 -19.96
C GLY A 124 7.74 1.24 -19.40
N ALA A 125 6.41 1.35 -19.37
CA ALA A 125 5.70 2.49 -18.84
C ALA A 125 5.94 2.67 -17.33
N THR A 126 5.94 1.59 -16.53
CA THR A 126 6.27 1.64 -15.11
C THR A 126 7.69 2.16 -14.87
N ARG A 127 8.66 1.69 -15.66
CA ARG A 127 10.05 2.17 -15.59
C ARG A 127 10.15 3.64 -16.01
N ALA A 128 9.38 4.07 -17.01
CA ALA A 128 9.33 5.48 -17.43
C ALA A 128 8.77 6.37 -16.32
N LEU A 129 7.71 5.94 -15.61
CA LEU A 129 7.17 6.65 -14.44
C LEU A 129 8.21 6.76 -13.32
N ALA A 130 8.87 5.67 -12.96
CA ALA A 130 9.89 5.65 -11.91
C ALA A 130 11.10 6.54 -12.21
N THR A 131 11.38 6.82 -13.49
CA THR A 131 12.50 7.68 -13.92
C THR A 131 12.06 9.10 -14.35
N GLY A 132 10.83 9.52 -14.01
CA GLY A 132 10.33 10.87 -14.31
C GLY A 132 9.94 11.11 -15.77
N ARG A 133 10.00 10.09 -16.63
CA ARG A 133 9.59 10.16 -18.05
C ARG A 133 8.08 9.96 -18.20
N THR A 134 7.30 10.73 -17.44
CA THR A 134 5.85 10.60 -17.32
C THR A 134 5.13 10.69 -18.67
N GLY A 135 5.60 11.57 -19.58
CA GLY A 135 5.01 11.71 -20.92
C GLY A 135 5.08 10.42 -21.74
N GLU A 136 6.20 9.71 -21.70
CA GLU A 136 6.37 8.42 -22.40
C GLU A 136 5.41 7.36 -21.83
N ALA A 137 5.25 7.33 -20.51
CA ALA A 137 4.35 6.40 -19.87
C ALA A 137 2.88 6.67 -20.25
N ILE A 138 2.43 7.93 -20.19
CA ILE A 138 1.06 8.32 -20.56
C ILE A 138 0.81 7.98 -22.03
N HIS A 139 1.77 8.23 -22.91
CA HIS A 139 1.68 7.88 -24.32
C HIS A 139 1.51 6.38 -24.53
N ALA A 140 2.33 5.57 -23.85
CA ALA A 140 2.22 4.10 -23.93
C ALA A 140 0.87 3.59 -23.43
N TYR A 141 0.33 4.15 -22.34
CA TYR A 141 -1.03 3.83 -21.88
C TYR A 141 -2.10 4.26 -22.89
N GLY A 142 -1.93 5.43 -23.53
CA GLY A 142 -2.83 5.94 -24.58
C GLY A 142 -2.87 5.04 -25.83
N GLU A 143 -1.71 4.63 -26.34
CA GLU A 143 -1.59 3.71 -27.47
C GLU A 143 -2.25 2.35 -27.21
N ASN A 144 -2.30 1.93 -25.95
CA ASN A 144 -2.96 0.68 -25.55
C ASN A 144 -4.42 0.88 -25.08
N GLY A 145 -5.03 2.04 -25.37
CA GLY A 145 -6.43 2.31 -25.10
C GLY A 145 -6.80 2.40 -23.61
N MET A 146 -5.82 2.70 -22.76
CA MET A 146 -6.01 2.78 -21.30
C MET A 146 -6.17 4.22 -20.79
N VAL A 147 -6.13 5.20 -21.70
CA VAL A 147 -6.39 6.62 -21.39
C VAL A 147 -7.69 7.02 -22.05
N HIS A 148 -8.67 7.39 -21.25
CA HIS A 148 -9.98 7.84 -21.68
C HIS A 148 -10.12 9.33 -21.39
N GLY A 149 -10.49 10.09 -22.39
CA GLY A 149 -10.80 11.52 -22.28
C GLY A 149 -12.28 11.76 -22.38
N ALA A 150 -12.82 12.69 -21.60
CA ALA A 150 -14.19 13.13 -21.66
C ALA A 150 -14.26 14.65 -21.82
N GLU A 151 -15.40 15.17 -22.29
CA GLU A 151 -15.56 16.61 -22.51
C GLU A 151 -15.64 17.40 -21.21
N THR A 152 -16.28 16.82 -20.20
CA THR A 152 -16.42 17.40 -18.87
C THR A 152 -15.92 16.45 -17.78
N ARG A 153 -15.68 17.01 -16.58
CA ARG A 153 -15.31 16.24 -15.41
C ARG A 153 -16.44 15.32 -14.94
N GLU A 154 -17.66 15.76 -15.11
CA GLU A 154 -18.87 15.01 -14.79
C GLU A 154 -19.00 13.80 -15.71
N ASP A 155 -18.76 13.95 -17.01
CA ASP A 155 -18.76 12.86 -17.98
C ASP A 155 -17.65 11.86 -17.67
N ALA A 156 -16.44 12.33 -17.37
CA ALA A 156 -15.32 11.46 -16.98
C ALA A 156 -15.65 10.62 -15.74
N ARG A 157 -16.34 11.20 -14.74
CA ARG A 157 -16.76 10.46 -13.55
C ARG A 157 -17.82 9.43 -13.86
N ALA A 158 -18.81 9.79 -14.70
CA ALA A 158 -19.88 8.90 -15.11
C ALA A 158 -19.32 7.69 -15.87
N GLU A 159 -18.44 7.92 -16.84
CA GLU A 159 -17.76 6.87 -17.59
C GLU A 159 -16.89 5.97 -16.69
N LEU A 160 -16.16 6.55 -15.72
CA LEU A 160 -15.33 5.82 -14.77
C LEU A 160 -16.16 4.88 -13.89
N VAL A 161 -17.30 5.37 -13.35
CA VAL A 161 -18.20 4.57 -12.50
C VAL A 161 -18.89 3.49 -13.33
N GLU A 162 -19.33 3.81 -14.54
CA GLU A 162 -19.92 2.84 -15.46
C GLU A 162 -18.93 1.72 -15.82
N GLY A 163 -17.71 2.07 -16.18
CA GLY A 163 -16.64 1.10 -16.48
C GLY A 163 -16.30 0.22 -15.27
N TRP A 164 -16.27 0.79 -14.07
CA TRP A 164 -16.10 0.05 -12.82
C TRP A 164 -17.23 -0.95 -12.59
N ASP A 165 -18.48 -0.52 -12.79
CA ASP A 165 -19.68 -1.34 -12.61
C ASP A 165 -19.72 -2.51 -13.61
N GLN A 166 -19.48 -2.23 -14.89
CA GLN A 166 -19.38 -3.26 -15.92
C GLN A 166 -18.27 -4.27 -15.61
N ALA A 167 -17.10 -3.77 -15.22
CA ALA A 167 -15.97 -4.64 -14.93
C ALA A 167 -16.24 -5.56 -13.72
N ARG A 168 -16.87 -5.07 -12.64
CA ARG A 168 -17.20 -5.89 -11.47
C ARG A 168 -18.29 -6.92 -11.78
N THR A 169 -19.26 -6.56 -12.64
CA THR A 169 -20.33 -7.45 -13.05
C THR A 169 -19.78 -8.59 -13.93
N ASN A 170 -18.85 -8.28 -14.84
CA ASN A 170 -18.25 -9.26 -15.74
C ASN A 170 -17.32 -10.25 -15.02
N ASP A 171 -16.64 -9.83 -13.94
CA ASP A 171 -15.75 -10.70 -13.18
C ASP A 171 -15.85 -10.38 -11.68
N PRO A 172 -16.88 -10.92 -10.98
CA PRO A 172 -17.13 -10.62 -9.57
C PRO A 172 -16.04 -11.11 -8.62
N ALA A 173 -15.23 -12.06 -9.05
CA ALA A 173 -14.16 -12.63 -8.23
C ALA A 173 -12.97 -11.66 -8.06
N LYS A 174 -12.82 -10.68 -8.96
CA LYS A 174 -11.75 -9.70 -8.87
C LYS A 174 -12.16 -8.47 -8.06
N SER A 175 -11.32 -8.11 -7.10
CA SER A 175 -11.42 -6.83 -6.40
C SER A 175 -11.02 -5.66 -7.32
N ARG A 176 -11.77 -4.56 -7.26
CA ARG A 176 -11.52 -3.33 -8.04
C ARG A 176 -11.62 -2.11 -7.16
N ILE A 177 -10.75 -1.16 -7.41
CA ILE A 177 -10.72 0.12 -6.71
C ILE A 177 -10.66 1.25 -7.72
N ILE A 178 -11.36 2.35 -7.45
CA ILE A 178 -11.20 3.62 -8.16
C ILE A 178 -10.29 4.50 -7.33
N LEU A 179 -9.23 5.03 -7.93
CA LEU A 179 -8.31 5.97 -7.30
C LEU A 179 -8.58 7.38 -7.82
N THR A 180 -8.56 8.35 -6.94
CA THR A 180 -8.74 9.75 -7.26
C THR A 180 -7.89 10.65 -6.38
N HIS A 181 -7.76 11.92 -6.76
CA HIS A 181 -6.81 12.85 -6.16
C HIS A 181 -7.30 13.51 -4.86
N THR A 182 -8.61 13.71 -4.70
CA THR A 182 -9.14 14.47 -3.56
C THR A 182 -10.19 13.70 -2.76
N ASN A 183 -10.27 13.99 -1.45
CA ASN A 183 -11.30 13.42 -0.58
C ASN A 183 -12.74 13.80 -0.99
N ALA A 184 -12.93 14.92 -1.68
CA ALA A 184 -14.22 15.32 -2.22
C ALA A 184 -14.62 14.36 -3.34
N GLU A 185 -13.73 14.10 -4.29
CA GLU A 185 -13.97 13.13 -5.37
C GLU A 185 -14.16 11.72 -4.87
N VAL A 186 -13.40 11.29 -3.84
CA VAL A 186 -13.63 9.99 -3.19
C VAL A 186 -15.08 9.88 -2.71
N ARG A 187 -15.62 10.93 -2.10
CA ARG A 187 -17.01 10.94 -1.63
C ARG A 187 -18.00 10.85 -2.80
N ASP A 188 -17.81 11.69 -3.82
CA ASP A 188 -18.68 11.73 -4.99
C ASP A 188 -18.71 10.39 -5.73
N LEU A 189 -17.52 9.79 -5.96
CA LEU A 189 -17.39 8.50 -6.61
C LEU A 189 -17.96 7.35 -5.77
N ASN A 190 -17.78 7.38 -4.45
CA ASN A 190 -18.39 6.38 -3.56
C ASN A 190 -19.93 6.47 -3.58
N ILE A 191 -20.51 7.68 -3.62
CA ILE A 191 -21.96 7.88 -3.76
C ILE A 191 -22.43 7.28 -5.08
N ALA A 192 -21.80 7.67 -6.19
CA ALA A 192 -22.19 7.19 -7.51
C ALA A 192 -22.04 5.66 -7.67
N ALA A 193 -20.96 5.07 -7.13
CA ALA A 193 -20.76 3.63 -7.12
C ALA A 193 -21.82 2.93 -6.23
N ARG A 194 -22.16 3.53 -5.08
CA ARG A 194 -23.18 3.02 -4.17
C ARG A 194 -24.59 3.04 -4.80
N ASP A 195 -24.88 4.07 -5.60
CA ASP A 195 -26.15 4.15 -6.35
C ASP A 195 -26.25 3.01 -7.38
N LYS A 196 -25.16 2.69 -8.11
CA LYS A 196 -25.10 1.53 -9.00
C LYS A 196 -25.38 0.21 -8.27
N LEU A 197 -24.77 0.01 -7.09
CA LEU A 197 -25.00 -1.19 -6.27
C LEU A 197 -26.45 -1.27 -5.79
N ARG A 198 -27.08 -0.12 -5.48
CA ARG A 198 -28.47 -0.05 -5.05
C ARG A 198 -29.42 -0.39 -6.21
N ASP A 199 -29.18 0.18 -7.38
CA ASP A 199 -29.97 -0.08 -8.59
C ASP A 199 -29.86 -1.57 -9.01
N GLY A 200 -28.69 -2.18 -8.78
CA GLY A 200 -28.46 -3.62 -8.95
C GLY A 200 -29.07 -4.50 -7.86
N GLY A 201 -29.69 -3.93 -6.82
CA GLY A 201 -30.30 -4.69 -5.71
C GLY A 201 -29.28 -5.35 -4.76
N GLU A 202 -28.04 -4.90 -4.78
CA GLU A 202 -26.94 -5.48 -3.98
C GLU A 202 -26.82 -4.84 -2.58
N LEU A 203 -27.47 -3.69 -2.37
CA LEU A 203 -27.52 -3.02 -1.07
C LEU A 203 -28.89 -3.16 -0.42
N GLY A 204 -28.87 -3.42 0.89
CA GLY A 204 -30.07 -3.37 1.73
C GLY A 204 -30.53 -1.95 2.05
N GLY A 205 -31.48 -1.83 3.00
CA GLY A 205 -31.93 -0.53 3.50
C GLY A 205 -30.82 0.22 4.25
N ASP A 206 -30.84 1.56 4.10
CA ASP A 206 -29.90 2.42 4.80
C ASP A 206 -30.18 2.49 6.30
N VAL A 207 -29.12 2.51 7.09
CA VAL A 207 -29.11 2.72 8.54
C VAL A 207 -28.21 3.92 8.83
N ASP A 208 -28.75 4.91 9.54
CA ASP A 208 -27.99 6.07 9.98
C ASP A 208 -27.11 5.69 11.17
N VAL A 209 -25.80 5.92 11.04
CA VAL A 209 -24.81 5.63 12.07
C VAL A 209 -24.04 6.90 12.43
N LYS A 210 -24.01 7.21 13.71
CA LYS A 210 -23.19 8.31 14.22
C LYS A 210 -21.74 7.87 14.36
N THR A 211 -20.86 8.48 13.57
CA THR A 211 -19.42 8.23 13.60
C THR A 211 -18.66 9.41 14.18
N GLU A 212 -17.38 9.25 14.50
CA GLU A 212 -16.49 10.36 14.93
C GLU A 212 -16.43 11.52 13.92
N ARG A 213 -16.69 11.22 12.63
CA ARG A 213 -16.63 12.18 11.51
C ARG A 213 -18.03 12.67 11.08
N GLY A 214 -19.04 12.49 11.92
CA GLY A 214 -20.44 12.88 11.67
C GLY A 214 -21.36 11.69 11.38
N GLU A 215 -22.61 11.99 11.06
CA GLU A 215 -23.61 10.99 10.67
C GLU A 215 -23.30 10.44 9.28
N ARG A 216 -23.43 9.13 9.13
CA ARG A 216 -23.21 8.41 7.86
C ARG A 216 -24.24 7.32 7.69
N GLN A 217 -24.59 7.07 6.45
CA GLN A 217 -25.49 5.98 6.07
C GLN A 217 -24.69 4.74 5.67
N PHE A 218 -25.11 3.62 6.20
CA PHE A 218 -24.59 2.31 5.85
C PHE A 218 -25.73 1.37 5.49
N ALA A 219 -25.47 0.43 4.61
CA ALA A 219 -26.40 -0.61 4.23
C ALA A 219 -25.74 -1.99 4.30
N SER A 220 -26.53 -3.04 4.47
CA SER A 220 -26.04 -4.41 4.24
C SER A 220 -25.56 -4.52 2.80
N GLY A 221 -24.34 -5.03 2.58
CA GLY A 221 -23.66 -5.05 1.29
C GLY A 221 -22.61 -3.96 1.09
N ASP A 222 -22.58 -2.92 1.93
CA ASP A 222 -21.50 -1.93 1.90
C ASP A 222 -20.16 -2.59 2.28
N ARG A 223 -19.12 -2.24 1.52
CA ARG A 223 -17.75 -2.66 1.82
C ARG A 223 -17.05 -1.60 2.66
N MET A 224 -16.68 -1.95 3.88
CA MET A 224 -15.99 -1.06 4.81
C MET A 224 -14.51 -1.45 4.93
N MET A 225 -13.66 -0.44 5.09
CA MET A 225 -12.25 -0.58 5.46
C MET A 225 -12.05 0.07 6.83
N PHE A 226 -11.40 -0.63 7.74
CA PHE A 226 -11.08 -0.16 9.11
C PHE A 226 -9.60 0.18 9.21
#